data_38c012f18e8e4dd6dbb7d3c6421b6c9e
#
_entry.id   38c012f18e8e4dd6dbb7d3c6421b6c9e
#
_cell.length_a   1.000
_cell.length_b   1.000
_cell.length_c   1.000
_cell.angle_alpha   90.00
_cell.angle_beta   90.00
_cell.angle_gamma   90.00
#
_symmetry.space_group_name_H-M   'P 1'
#
loop_
_entity.id
_entity.type
_entity.pdbx_description
1 polymer ?
#
loop_
_entity_poly.entity_id
_entity_poly.type
_entity_poly.pdbx_seq_one_letter_code
_entity_poly.pdbx_strand_id
1 'polypeptide(L)'
;MKKIFTYSKFCLFALLAFSIASCEKEKLSEVITAVDGAKVSLALPNMVEVAGGDNYSLDNSKLIVPVTIEFNGATTKAFTVQTAINTDTVATLVANQVLPAGTVALVEGKYSIQPVVDIAYGVTSVSLDIVIDRSFMEINYGKNLALVLKMSDPAKGNALAAGKAATIILIKTGETIAPEGVHYVKFNNSTKLLNIPLGPNNLGYVRGSQDLTMALELALTGQAGAGFFVDLVKDQTVVDAAIANGSIPADVVKLDNANWSVSVPKVPFEAGKNTAPFNVNLRVSASIAFSGKIAMGLRIANPTRWQLATANTTLVVLFDPAHLGRKPFNANPFVIKGGIGEQSDFIPASNYDFGGEGVAYHDNGGRDGGQFRRPDEVDIADNNITIGWTNAGEWLTYTVVVEADGEYELDATLGSPNSDSQYSVFFGLQNVSGVLTAKQTPGGYGDQQPNYSKVNLKKGTYIVKFFMDRPPYDYKGMAFKRTK
;
A
#
# COMPACT_ATOMS: atom_id res chain seq x y z
N MET A 1 19.10 -73.61 -14.97
CA MET A 1 19.50 -74.91 -14.34
C MET A 1 18.97 -74.86 -12.91
N LYS A 2 17.85 -75.55 -12.63
CA LYS A 2 17.80 -76.87 -11.92
C LYS A 2 18.42 -76.74 -10.52
N LYS A 3 17.79 -77.05 -9.40
CA LYS A 3 16.74 -78.00 -8.97
C LYS A 3 16.39 -77.60 -7.51
N ILE A 4 15.17 -77.50 -7.03
CA ILE A 4 14.22 -78.51 -6.56
C ILE A 4 14.81 -79.52 -5.52
N PHE A 5 14.18 -79.52 -4.33
CA PHE A 5 13.67 -80.69 -3.54
C PHE A 5 13.55 -80.25 -2.10
N THR A 6 12.45 -80.14 -1.41
CA THR A 6 11.29 -81.01 -1.11
C THR A 6 11.52 -81.98 0.09
N TYR A 7 10.55 -81.99 1.00
CA TYR A 7 10.12 -82.94 2.01
C TYR A 7 10.90 -82.93 3.34
N SER A 8 10.35 -83.16 4.49
CA SER A 8 9.15 -83.90 4.87
C SER A 8 8.83 -83.71 6.35
N LYS A 9 7.56 -83.82 6.66
CA LYS A 9 6.91 -83.97 7.95
C LYS A 9 7.60 -85.05 8.87
N PHE A 10 7.58 -84.77 10.17
CA PHE A 10 7.16 -85.82 11.11
C PHE A 10 6.62 -85.17 12.41
N CYS A 11 5.41 -85.55 12.77
CA CYS A 11 4.78 -85.37 14.09
C CYS A 11 5.44 -86.31 15.11
N LEU A 12 5.60 -85.83 16.30
CA LEU A 12 5.43 -86.69 17.45
C LEU A 12 4.98 -85.92 18.68
N PHE A 13 3.86 -86.39 19.22
CA PHE A 13 3.25 -86.02 20.48
C PHE A 13 4.19 -86.41 21.63
N ALA A 14 4.34 -85.54 22.63
CA ALA A 14 4.63 -85.98 24.02
C ALA A 14 3.97 -84.98 24.98
N LEU A 15 3.07 -85.54 25.76
CA LEU A 15 2.27 -84.95 26.83
C LEU A 15 3.08 -84.63 28.06
N LEU A 16 2.60 -83.71 28.85
CA LEU A 16 2.62 -83.48 30.29
C LEU A 16 3.93 -83.01 30.92
N ALA A 17 3.91 -81.81 31.42
CA ALA A 17 3.98 -81.57 32.87
C ALA A 17 3.45 -80.21 33.20
N PHE A 18 2.34 -80.09 33.91
CA PHE A 18 1.86 -78.93 34.60
C PHE A 18 2.91 -78.49 35.60
N SER A 19 3.54 -77.35 35.40
CA SER A 19 4.12 -76.55 36.50
C SER A 19 3.33 -75.26 36.57
N ILE A 20 2.44 -75.22 37.56
CA ILE A 20 1.80 -73.95 38.00
C ILE A 20 2.94 -73.14 38.63
N ALA A 21 3.59 -72.29 37.79
CA ALA A 21 4.33 -71.17 38.30
C ALA A 21 3.28 -70.11 38.67
N SER A 22 2.98 -70.05 39.96
CA SER A 22 2.32 -68.91 40.56
C SER A 22 3.12 -67.69 40.20
N CYS A 23 2.61 -66.88 39.30
CA CYS A 23 3.04 -65.48 39.18
C CYS A 23 2.71 -64.84 40.54
N GLU A 24 3.68 -64.74 41.40
CA GLU A 24 3.66 -63.72 42.44
C GLU A 24 3.48 -62.40 41.72
N LYS A 25 2.31 -61.78 41.94
CA LYS A 25 2.14 -60.40 41.66
C LYS A 25 3.18 -59.63 42.47
N GLU A 26 4.28 -59.22 41.85
CA GLU A 26 5.06 -58.13 42.42
C GLU A 26 4.08 -57.06 42.80
N LYS A 27 3.92 -56.82 44.08
CA LYS A 27 3.22 -55.61 44.56
C LYS A 27 4.01 -54.42 44.06
N LEU A 28 3.54 -53.80 42.97
CA LEU A 28 3.90 -52.40 42.67
C LEU A 28 3.53 -51.59 43.93
N SER A 29 4.53 -51.30 44.74
CA SER A 29 4.38 -50.59 46.02
C SER A 29 4.27 -49.06 45.82
N GLU A 30 3.97 -48.61 44.66
CA GLU A 30 3.44 -47.31 44.48
C GLU A 30 1.92 -47.42 44.29
N VAL A 31 1.21 -47.20 45.37
CA VAL A 31 -0.24 -47.04 45.34
C VAL A 31 -0.53 -45.72 44.55
N ILE A 32 -0.61 -45.83 43.25
CA ILE A 32 -1.22 -44.78 42.45
C ILE A 32 -2.69 -44.74 42.91
N THR A 33 -3.03 -43.78 43.72
CA THR A 33 -4.40 -43.62 44.23
C THR A 33 -5.29 -43.24 43.05
N ALA A 34 -6.01 -44.23 42.53
CA ALA A 34 -6.99 -44.05 41.47
C ALA A 34 -8.15 -43.21 42.05
N VAL A 35 -8.47 -42.12 41.39
CA VAL A 35 -9.50 -41.15 41.84
C VAL A 35 -10.72 -41.27 40.97
N ASP A 36 -11.85 -41.72 41.54
CA ASP A 36 -13.14 -41.68 40.85
C ASP A 36 -13.68 -40.25 40.96
N GLY A 37 -13.94 -39.59 39.81
CA GLY A 37 -14.27 -38.16 39.75
C GLY A 37 -13.04 -37.26 39.91
N ALA A 38 -12.08 -37.36 39.00
CA ALA A 38 -10.87 -36.56 39.03
C ALA A 38 -11.14 -35.05 39.11
N LYS A 39 -10.38 -34.38 39.98
CA LYS A 39 -10.30 -32.90 39.97
C LYS A 39 -9.23 -32.49 38.99
N VAL A 40 -9.66 -31.75 37.96
CA VAL A 40 -8.83 -31.24 36.83
C VAL A 40 -8.30 -29.86 37.18
N SER A 41 -7.02 -29.65 37.12
CA SER A 41 -6.36 -28.37 37.39
C SER A 41 -5.29 -28.03 36.36
N LEU A 42 -5.06 -26.72 36.11
CA LEU A 42 -3.84 -26.29 35.45
C LEU A 42 -2.68 -26.33 36.46
N ALA A 43 -1.58 -26.95 36.07
CA ALA A 43 -0.32 -26.99 36.83
C ALA A 43 0.48 -25.67 36.72
N LEU A 44 -0.21 -24.56 36.63
CA LEU A 44 0.35 -23.23 36.39
C LEU A 44 -0.14 -22.24 37.45
N PRO A 45 0.64 -21.21 37.77
CA PRO A 45 0.14 -20.07 38.55
C PRO A 45 -1.00 -19.36 37.84
N ASN A 46 -1.73 -18.48 38.54
CA ASN A 46 -2.81 -17.71 37.97
C ASN A 46 -2.35 -16.80 36.82
N MET A 47 -1.06 -16.47 36.75
CA MET A 47 -0.41 -15.75 35.66
C MET A 47 0.98 -16.38 35.40
N VAL A 48 1.25 -16.67 34.15
CA VAL A 48 2.54 -17.12 33.63
C VAL A 48 3.15 -15.98 32.83
N GLU A 49 4.34 -15.55 33.21
CA GLU A 49 5.13 -14.60 32.44
C GLU A 49 6.05 -15.34 31.47
N VAL A 50 5.94 -15.03 30.18
CA VAL A 50 6.83 -15.45 29.11
C VAL A 50 7.81 -14.30 28.87
N ALA A 51 8.98 -14.43 29.46
CA ALA A 51 10.09 -13.50 29.41
C ALA A 51 11.38 -14.32 29.26
N GLY A 52 12.53 -13.74 29.13
CA GLY A 52 13.78 -14.52 28.98
C GLY A 52 13.90 -15.68 29.98
N GLY A 53 13.76 -16.92 29.53
CA GLY A 53 13.79 -18.13 30.38
C GLY A 53 13.44 -19.40 29.60
N ASP A 54 13.30 -20.53 30.34
CA ASP A 54 13.16 -21.88 29.76
C ASP A 54 11.71 -22.40 29.71
N ASN A 55 10.71 -21.56 30.02
CA ASN A 55 9.31 -21.98 30.10
C ASN A 55 8.57 -21.87 28.75
N TYR A 56 9.29 -21.70 27.63
CA TYR A 56 8.76 -21.63 26.27
C TYR A 56 9.83 -22.04 25.26
N SER A 57 9.41 -22.26 24.01
CA SER A 57 10.31 -22.34 22.87
C SER A 57 9.95 -21.33 21.82
N LEU A 58 10.93 -20.69 21.20
CA LEU A 58 10.76 -19.68 20.15
C LEU A 58 11.59 -20.05 18.93
N ASP A 59 10.92 -20.22 17.79
CA ASP A 59 11.58 -20.39 16.49
C ASP A 59 11.31 -19.19 15.56
N ASN A 60 11.65 -19.30 14.28
CA ASN A 60 11.47 -18.23 13.29
C ASN A 60 10.01 -17.94 12.92
N SER A 61 9.07 -18.78 13.30
CA SER A 61 7.66 -18.71 12.92
C SER A 61 6.70 -18.59 14.10
N LYS A 62 7.03 -19.16 15.24
CA LYS A 62 6.12 -19.31 16.37
C LYS A 62 6.81 -19.28 17.71
N LEU A 63 6.05 -18.91 18.73
CA LEU A 63 6.31 -19.13 20.14
C LEU A 63 5.42 -20.29 20.60
N ILE A 64 5.97 -21.24 21.32
CA ILE A 64 5.25 -22.37 21.94
C ILE A 64 5.37 -22.22 23.44
N VAL A 65 4.23 -22.13 24.12
CA VAL A 65 4.12 -22.10 25.58
C VAL A 65 3.48 -23.41 26.03
N PRO A 66 4.25 -24.35 26.62
CA PRO A 66 3.70 -25.59 27.11
C PRO A 66 2.86 -25.36 28.36
N VAL A 67 1.73 -26.06 28.42
CA VAL A 67 0.79 -26.01 29.54
C VAL A 67 0.52 -27.45 30.00
N THR A 68 0.55 -27.69 31.30
CA THR A 68 0.23 -29.00 31.85
C THR A 68 -1.12 -28.94 32.58
N ILE A 69 -1.98 -29.89 32.24
CA ILE A 69 -3.21 -30.21 32.96
C ILE A 69 -2.88 -31.33 33.92
N GLU A 70 -3.17 -31.16 35.19
CA GLU A 70 -2.92 -32.14 36.26
C GLU A 70 -4.22 -32.64 36.84
N PHE A 71 -4.15 -33.85 37.41
CA PHE A 71 -5.23 -34.52 38.09
C PHE A 71 -4.81 -34.83 39.53
N ASN A 72 -5.78 -34.85 40.44
CA ASN A 72 -5.52 -35.16 41.85
C ASN A 72 -5.22 -36.64 42.14
N GLY A 73 -4.85 -37.39 41.11
CA GLY A 73 -4.48 -38.82 41.12
C GLY A 73 -4.61 -39.42 39.74
N ALA A 74 -4.26 -40.68 39.55
CA ALA A 74 -4.42 -41.36 38.28
C ALA A 74 -5.90 -41.50 37.89
N THR A 75 -6.20 -41.16 36.64
CA THR A 75 -7.56 -41.19 36.10
C THR A 75 -8.10 -42.64 36.00
N THR A 76 -9.32 -42.85 36.48
CA THR A 76 -9.98 -44.18 36.43
C THR A 76 -10.74 -44.45 35.14
N LYS A 77 -10.95 -43.42 34.30
CA LYS A 77 -11.66 -43.49 33.01
C LYS A 77 -11.03 -42.50 32.04
N ALA A 78 -11.02 -42.85 30.75
CA ALA A 78 -10.72 -41.89 29.72
C ALA A 78 -11.87 -40.85 29.59
N PHE A 79 -11.55 -39.57 29.47
CA PHE A 79 -12.52 -38.46 29.33
C PHE A 79 -11.92 -37.32 28.53
N THR A 80 -12.69 -36.27 28.33
CA THR A 80 -12.23 -35.06 27.60
C THR A 80 -12.36 -33.82 28.48
N VAL A 81 -11.50 -32.84 28.24
CA VAL A 81 -11.58 -31.47 28.80
C VAL A 81 -11.57 -30.50 27.67
N GLN A 82 -12.47 -29.51 27.72
CA GLN A 82 -12.44 -28.42 26.73
C GLN A 82 -11.48 -27.33 27.18
N THR A 83 -10.75 -26.79 26.22
CA THR A 83 -9.83 -25.67 26.40
C THR A 83 -10.20 -24.53 25.43
N ALA A 84 -10.10 -23.30 25.88
CA ALA A 84 -10.37 -22.12 25.05
C ALA A 84 -9.44 -20.97 25.45
N ILE A 85 -9.10 -20.16 24.46
CA ILE A 85 -8.44 -18.89 24.70
C ILE A 85 -9.51 -17.79 24.77
N ASN A 86 -9.42 -16.96 25.80
CA ASN A 86 -10.24 -15.76 25.93
C ASN A 86 -9.32 -14.53 25.91
N THR A 87 -9.54 -13.66 24.95
CA THR A 87 -8.80 -12.40 24.78
C THR A 87 -9.62 -11.17 25.20
N ASP A 88 -10.97 -11.29 25.27
CA ASP A 88 -11.88 -10.18 25.54
C ASP A 88 -11.72 -9.64 26.97
N THR A 89 -11.30 -10.48 27.91
CA THR A 89 -11.08 -10.09 29.29
C THR A 89 -9.78 -9.33 29.53
N VAL A 90 -8.86 -9.29 28.54
CA VAL A 90 -7.54 -8.63 28.69
C VAL A 90 -7.71 -7.12 29.01
N ALA A 91 -8.61 -6.43 28.32
CA ALA A 91 -8.89 -5.01 28.58
C ALA A 91 -9.36 -4.78 30.03
N THR A 92 -10.23 -5.64 30.53
CA THR A 92 -10.71 -5.58 31.93
C THR A 92 -9.59 -5.85 32.93
N LEU A 93 -8.70 -6.81 32.64
CA LEU A 93 -7.53 -7.11 33.47
C LEU A 93 -6.55 -5.94 33.53
N VAL A 94 -6.37 -5.23 32.42
CA VAL A 94 -5.57 -3.98 32.36
C VAL A 94 -6.24 -2.87 33.18
N ALA A 95 -7.54 -2.66 33.01
CA ALA A 95 -8.29 -1.65 33.77
C ALA A 95 -8.25 -1.90 35.28
N ASN A 96 -8.29 -3.18 35.71
CA ASN A 96 -8.18 -3.59 37.10
C ASN A 96 -6.73 -3.69 37.61
N GLN A 97 -5.73 -3.24 36.82
CA GLN A 97 -4.31 -3.27 37.18
C GLN A 97 -3.75 -4.67 37.47
N VAL A 98 -4.39 -5.74 37.01
CA VAL A 98 -3.87 -7.11 37.05
C VAL A 98 -2.81 -7.30 35.98
N LEU A 99 -2.97 -6.65 34.83
CA LEU A 99 -2.00 -6.60 33.74
C LEU A 99 -1.41 -5.19 33.60
N PRO A 100 -0.16 -5.04 33.16
CA PRO A 100 0.48 -3.75 32.92
C PRO A 100 -0.33 -2.88 31.96
N ALA A 101 -0.30 -1.56 32.13
CA ALA A 101 -0.88 -0.61 31.20
C ALA A 101 -0.28 -0.78 29.80
N GLY A 102 -1.12 -0.68 28.76
CA GLY A 102 -0.68 -0.86 27.37
C GLY A 102 -0.48 -2.31 26.92
N THR A 103 -0.85 -3.30 27.77
CA THR A 103 -0.89 -4.72 27.36
C THR A 103 -1.89 -4.91 26.23
N VAL A 104 -1.48 -5.57 25.16
CA VAL A 104 -2.27 -5.83 23.95
C VAL A 104 -2.83 -7.26 24.02
N ALA A 105 -4.12 -7.41 23.78
CA ALA A 105 -4.73 -8.73 23.63
C ALA A 105 -4.26 -9.40 22.33
N LEU A 106 -3.99 -10.72 22.37
CA LEU A 106 -3.80 -11.47 21.14
C LEU A 106 -5.11 -11.49 20.34
N VAL A 107 -4.99 -11.48 19.00
CA VAL A 107 -6.14 -11.51 18.11
C VAL A 107 -6.34 -12.89 17.51
N GLU A 108 -7.58 -13.22 17.15
CA GLU A 108 -7.91 -14.48 16.49
C GLU A 108 -7.06 -14.71 15.23
N GLY A 109 -6.66 -15.95 14.99
CA GLY A 109 -5.74 -16.33 13.91
C GLY A 109 -4.26 -16.08 14.20
N LYS A 110 -3.91 -15.45 15.35
CA LYS A 110 -2.53 -15.24 15.80
C LYS A 110 -2.12 -16.15 16.95
N TYR A 111 -2.99 -17.03 17.35
CA TYR A 111 -2.73 -18.10 18.30
C TYR A 111 -3.53 -19.34 17.94
N SER A 112 -3.10 -20.50 18.45
CA SER A 112 -3.87 -21.74 18.38
C SER A 112 -3.65 -22.58 19.63
N ILE A 113 -4.65 -23.38 19.97
CA ILE A 113 -4.63 -24.36 21.03
C ILE A 113 -5.52 -25.53 20.61
N GLN A 114 -5.24 -26.71 21.09
CA GLN A 114 -6.13 -27.88 20.94
C GLN A 114 -7.43 -27.60 21.71
N PRO A 115 -8.61 -27.55 21.08
CA PRO A 115 -9.85 -27.13 21.75
C PRO A 115 -10.45 -28.22 22.64
N VAL A 116 -10.15 -29.46 22.36
CA VAL A 116 -10.59 -30.64 23.16
C VAL A 116 -9.38 -31.50 23.44
N VAL A 117 -9.07 -31.70 24.71
CA VAL A 117 -7.94 -32.52 25.16
C VAL A 117 -8.45 -33.89 25.60
N ASP A 118 -7.97 -34.92 24.94
CA ASP A 118 -8.28 -36.31 25.29
C ASP A 118 -7.40 -36.76 26.45
N ILE A 119 -8.03 -37.21 27.54
CA ILE A 119 -7.38 -37.70 28.75
C ILE A 119 -7.49 -39.21 28.77
N ALA A 120 -6.35 -39.86 28.74
CA ALA A 120 -6.30 -41.31 28.79
C ALA A 120 -6.57 -41.88 30.21
N TYR A 121 -6.89 -43.16 30.30
CA TYR A 121 -6.93 -43.88 31.55
C TYR A 121 -5.52 -43.98 32.17
N GLY A 122 -5.45 -43.86 33.49
CA GLY A 122 -4.22 -44.14 34.27
C GLY A 122 -3.19 -42.99 34.26
N VAL A 123 -3.49 -41.85 33.66
CA VAL A 123 -2.57 -40.71 33.65
C VAL A 123 -2.80 -39.75 34.82
N THR A 124 -1.74 -39.08 35.26
CA THR A 124 -1.75 -38.07 36.33
C THR A 124 -1.67 -36.64 35.76
N SER A 125 -1.23 -36.49 34.51
CA SER A 125 -1.13 -35.23 33.80
C SER A 125 -1.16 -35.40 32.29
N VAL A 126 -1.46 -34.31 31.55
CA VAL A 126 -1.36 -34.23 30.10
C VAL A 126 -0.82 -32.86 29.75
N SER A 127 0.12 -32.78 28.82
CA SER A 127 0.63 -31.52 28.28
C SER A 127 -0.08 -31.12 26.99
N LEU A 128 -0.28 -29.83 26.80
CA LEU A 128 -0.74 -29.22 25.55
C LEU A 128 0.06 -27.92 25.29
N ASP A 129 0.11 -27.49 24.06
CA ASP A 129 0.86 -26.32 23.65
C ASP A 129 -0.08 -25.16 23.26
N ILE A 130 0.20 -23.96 23.74
CA ILE A 130 -0.33 -22.72 23.17
C ILE A 130 0.69 -22.26 22.14
N VAL A 131 0.27 -22.19 20.88
CA VAL A 131 1.11 -21.74 19.77
C VAL A 131 0.73 -20.32 19.41
N ILE A 132 1.71 -19.42 19.34
CA ILE A 132 1.52 -18.00 19.04
C ILE A 132 2.36 -17.61 17.83
N ASP A 133 1.74 -16.90 16.88
CA ASP A 133 2.40 -16.40 15.66
C ASP A 133 3.48 -15.37 16.03
N ARG A 134 4.73 -15.68 15.70
CA ARG A 134 5.86 -14.79 15.96
C ARG A 134 5.73 -13.45 15.26
N SER A 135 5.13 -13.41 14.06
CA SER A 135 4.95 -12.14 13.33
C SER A 135 4.14 -11.12 14.13
N PHE A 136 3.14 -11.59 14.91
CA PHE A 136 2.36 -10.72 15.78
C PHE A 136 3.17 -10.18 16.95
N MET A 137 4.10 -10.98 17.49
CA MET A 137 5.04 -10.52 18.52
C MET A 137 6.02 -9.48 17.98
N GLU A 138 6.54 -9.69 16.76
CA GLU A 138 7.48 -8.77 16.10
C GLU A 138 6.85 -7.41 15.80
N ILE A 139 5.59 -7.38 15.34
CA ILE A 139 4.82 -6.14 15.14
C ILE A 139 4.63 -5.38 16.47
N ASN A 140 4.48 -6.12 17.57
CA ASN A 140 4.26 -5.57 18.90
C ASN A 140 5.52 -5.61 19.79
N TYR A 141 6.72 -5.67 19.20
CA TYR A 141 7.96 -5.68 19.97
C TYR A 141 8.05 -4.50 20.95
N GLY A 142 8.50 -4.78 22.16
CA GLY A 142 8.56 -3.81 23.25
C GLY A 142 7.26 -3.62 24.01
N LYS A 143 6.15 -4.29 23.58
CA LYS A 143 4.87 -4.31 24.30
C LYS A 143 4.67 -5.64 25.03
N ASN A 144 3.75 -5.62 25.99
CA ASN A 144 3.23 -6.82 26.58
C ASN A 144 2.03 -7.33 25.75
N LEU A 145 2.00 -8.65 25.50
CA LEU A 145 0.85 -9.33 24.91
C LEU A 145 0.22 -10.23 25.96
N ALA A 146 -1.11 -10.42 25.93
CA ALA A 146 -1.77 -11.31 26.86
C ALA A 146 -2.92 -12.08 26.23
N LEU A 147 -3.17 -13.27 26.79
CA LEU A 147 -4.36 -14.08 26.59
C LEU A 147 -4.71 -14.78 27.92
N VAL A 148 -5.94 -15.28 28.01
CA VAL A 148 -6.40 -16.09 29.13
C VAL A 148 -6.74 -17.48 28.62
N LEU A 149 -6.01 -18.50 29.08
CA LEU A 149 -6.39 -19.90 28.89
C LEU A 149 -7.50 -20.24 29.89
N LYS A 150 -8.57 -20.88 29.43
CA LYS A 150 -9.65 -21.44 30.26
C LYS A 150 -9.87 -22.90 29.94
N MET A 151 -10.14 -23.67 30.97
CA MET A 151 -10.69 -25.05 30.87
C MET A 151 -12.15 -25.05 31.23
N SER A 152 -12.93 -25.91 30.59
CA SER A 152 -14.33 -26.16 30.91
C SER A 152 -14.72 -27.63 30.67
N ASP A 153 -15.89 -28.00 31.13
CA ASP A 153 -16.63 -29.22 30.81
C ASP A 153 -15.80 -30.52 30.87
N PRO A 154 -15.13 -30.80 31.99
CA PRO A 154 -14.50 -32.11 32.16
C PRO A 154 -15.59 -33.21 32.15
N ALA A 155 -15.52 -34.09 31.14
CA ALA A 155 -16.56 -35.11 30.92
C ALA A 155 -16.57 -36.21 32.01
N LYS A 156 -17.62 -37.01 32.04
CA LYS A 156 -17.79 -38.23 32.81
C LYS A 156 -17.69 -38.08 34.35
N GLY A 157 -18.30 -37.02 34.89
CA GLY A 157 -18.39 -36.77 36.32
C GLY A 157 -17.12 -36.21 36.98
N ASN A 158 -16.12 -35.81 36.17
CA ASN A 158 -14.97 -35.08 36.66
C ASN A 158 -15.33 -33.59 36.91
N ALA A 159 -14.54 -32.92 37.71
CA ALA A 159 -14.79 -31.50 38.05
C ALA A 159 -13.51 -30.68 37.97
N LEU A 160 -13.67 -29.38 37.67
CA LEU A 160 -12.56 -28.43 37.73
C LEU A 160 -12.18 -28.16 39.18
N ALA A 161 -10.88 -28.09 39.46
CA ALA A 161 -10.40 -27.63 40.76
C ALA A 161 -10.66 -26.14 40.93
N ALA A 162 -11.17 -25.73 42.10
CA ALA A 162 -11.50 -24.36 42.40
C ALA A 162 -10.28 -23.44 42.25
N GLY A 163 -10.42 -22.35 41.48
CA GLY A 163 -9.37 -21.36 41.22
C GLY A 163 -8.21 -21.87 40.32
N LYS A 164 -8.34 -23.06 39.72
CA LYS A 164 -7.30 -23.67 38.86
C LYS A 164 -7.78 -23.99 37.43
N ALA A 165 -8.89 -23.40 37.04
CA ALA A 165 -9.50 -23.61 35.71
C ALA A 165 -9.06 -22.59 34.65
N ALA A 166 -8.32 -21.56 35.03
CA ALA A 166 -7.84 -20.52 34.12
C ALA A 166 -6.45 -20.02 34.55
N THR A 167 -5.69 -19.56 33.56
CA THR A 167 -4.41 -18.86 33.76
C THR A 167 -4.25 -17.76 32.75
N ILE A 168 -3.57 -16.66 33.14
CA ILE A 168 -3.17 -15.58 32.25
C ILE A 168 -1.78 -15.93 31.69
N ILE A 169 -1.61 -15.83 30.39
CA ILE A 169 -0.30 -15.89 29.75
C ILE A 169 0.07 -14.45 29.37
N LEU A 170 1.10 -13.90 30.00
CA LEU A 170 1.64 -12.57 29.75
C LEU A 170 2.99 -12.70 29.04
N ILE A 171 3.07 -12.22 27.80
CA ILE A 171 4.28 -12.30 26.97
C ILE A 171 4.92 -10.92 26.91
N LYS A 172 6.13 -10.81 27.43
CA LYS A 172 6.97 -9.61 27.37
C LYS A 172 7.82 -9.66 26.12
N THR A 173 7.32 -9.14 25.00
CA THR A 173 7.95 -9.31 23.69
C THR A 173 9.38 -8.79 23.63
N GLY A 174 9.70 -7.71 24.35
CA GLY A 174 11.05 -7.13 24.42
C GLY A 174 12.04 -7.97 25.24
N GLU A 175 11.56 -8.92 26.07
CA GLU A 175 12.39 -9.86 26.81
C GLU A 175 12.44 -11.22 26.13
N THR A 176 11.42 -11.55 25.33
CA THR A 176 11.29 -12.82 24.60
C THR A 176 12.03 -12.81 23.27
N ILE A 177 12.04 -11.68 22.57
CA ILE A 177 12.75 -11.50 21.29
C ILE A 177 14.00 -10.66 21.54
N ALA A 178 15.16 -11.18 21.15
CA ALA A 178 16.42 -10.45 21.27
C ALA A 178 16.40 -9.20 20.35
N PRO A 179 16.93 -8.03 20.80
CA PRO A 179 16.89 -6.78 20.05
C PRO A 179 17.49 -6.86 18.63
N GLU A 180 18.54 -7.64 18.44
CA GLU A 180 19.18 -7.89 17.15
C GLU A 180 18.30 -8.69 16.17
N GLY A 181 17.30 -9.37 16.69
CA GLY A 181 16.30 -10.09 15.91
C GLY A 181 15.13 -9.22 15.47
N VAL A 182 15.12 -7.93 15.79
CA VAL A 182 14.03 -6.99 15.43
C VAL A 182 14.42 -6.11 14.27
N HIS A 183 13.55 -6.05 13.29
CA HIS A 183 13.79 -5.27 12.07
C HIS A 183 12.71 -4.21 11.86
N TYR A 184 13.07 -3.16 11.13
CA TYR A 184 12.22 -1.99 10.92
C TYR A 184 12.11 -1.67 9.43
N VAL A 185 10.89 -1.43 8.98
CA VAL A 185 10.59 -1.05 7.59
C VAL A 185 10.61 0.47 7.46
N LYS A 186 11.24 0.95 6.38
CA LYS A 186 11.31 2.36 6.01
C LYS A 186 11.41 2.52 4.49
N PHE A 187 11.22 3.74 3.99
CA PHE A 187 11.66 4.05 2.63
C PHE A 187 13.20 3.98 2.54
N ASN A 188 13.71 3.43 1.44
CA ASN A 188 15.18 3.30 1.21
C ASN A 188 15.86 4.63 0.85
N ASN A 189 15.17 5.74 1.00
CA ASN A 189 15.69 7.08 0.78
C ASN A 189 16.36 7.61 2.05
N SER A 190 17.46 8.35 1.90
CA SER A 190 18.16 8.99 3.00
C SER A 190 17.37 10.14 3.65
N THR A 191 16.42 10.71 2.91
CA THR A 191 15.57 11.84 3.31
C THR A 191 14.09 11.55 3.07
N LYS A 192 13.23 12.35 3.72
CA LYS A 192 11.76 12.32 3.50
C LYS A 192 11.33 13.03 2.21
N LEU A 193 12.26 13.60 1.46
CA LEU A 193 12.03 14.32 0.22
C LEU A 193 12.87 13.69 -0.89
N LEU A 194 12.23 13.31 -1.98
CA LEU A 194 12.86 12.83 -3.20
C LEU A 194 12.60 13.83 -4.32
N ASN A 195 13.65 14.52 -4.77
CA ASN A 195 13.57 15.39 -5.94
C ASN A 195 13.76 14.58 -7.22
N ILE A 196 12.88 14.76 -8.17
CA ILE A 196 12.96 14.19 -9.52
C ILE A 196 13.02 15.36 -10.51
N PRO A 197 14.06 15.43 -11.34
CA PRO A 197 15.16 14.45 -11.53
C PRO A 197 16.13 14.37 -10.35
N LEU A 198 16.79 13.21 -10.25
CA LEU A 198 17.79 12.93 -9.21
C LEU A 198 19.07 13.74 -9.41
N GLY A 199 19.35 14.18 -10.63
CA GLY A 199 20.53 14.95 -10.98
C GLY A 199 20.65 15.19 -12.49
N PRO A 200 21.69 15.92 -12.94
CA PRO A 200 21.85 16.31 -14.34
C PRO A 200 21.91 15.13 -15.33
N ASN A 201 22.49 14.01 -14.92
CA ASN A 201 22.68 12.81 -15.74
C ASN A 201 21.80 11.64 -15.28
N ASN A 202 20.91 11.86 -14.33
CA ASN A 202 20.00 10.84 -13.82
C ASN A 202 18.62 11.43 -13.64
N LEU A 203 17.74 11.17 -14.59
CA LEU A 203 16.36 11.67 -14.54
C LEU A 203 15.55 11.09 -13.38
N GLY A 204 15.91 9.88 -12.89
CA GLY A 204 15.15 9.21 -11.83
C GLY A 204 13.78 8.73 -12.27
N TYR A 205 13.47 8.81 -13.58
CA TYR A 205 12.24 8.30 -14.17
C TYR A 205 12.49 7.78 -15.59
N VAL A 206 11.61 6.89 -16.02
CA VAL A 206 11.50 6.44 -17.42
C VAL A 206 10.20 7.01 -17.99
N ARG A 207 10.27 7.63 -19.17
CA ARG A 207 9.10 8.17 -19.88
C ARG A 207 8.51 7.07 -20.78
N GLY A 208 7.26 6.70 -20.49
CA GLY A 208 6.40 5.93 -21.37
C GLY A 208 5.48 6.83 -22.19
N SER A 209 4.58 6.23 -22.96
CA SER A 209 3.57 6.97 -23.75
C SER A 209 2.53 7.67 -22.87
N GLN A 210 2.16 7.10 -21.75
CA GLN A 210 1.13 7.63 -20.86
C GLN A 210 1.62 8.02 -19.47
N ASP A 211 2.70 7.40 -18.97
CA ASP A 211 3.20 7.58 -17.63
C ASP A 211 4.71 7.86 -17.59
N LEU A 212 5.12 8.64 -16.60
CA LEU A 212 6.48 8.75 -16.12
C LEU A 212 6.64 7.78 -14.95
N THR A 213 7.47 6.77 -15.08
CA THR A 213 7.68 5.72 -14.07
C THR A 213 8.94 6.00 -13.25
N MET A 214 8.80 6.14 -11.94
CA MET A 214 9.86 6.37 -10.97
C MET A 214 10.04 5.09 -10.15
N ALA A 215 11.22 4.46 -10.25
CA ALA A 215 11.54 3.26 -9.48
C ALA A 215 12.02 3.62 -8.08
N LEU A 216 11.37 3.07 -7.07
CA LEU A 216 11.64 3.31 -5.65
C LEU A 216 11.71 1.98 -4.89
N GLU A 217 12.19 2.04 -3.65
CA GLU A 217 12.31 0.85 -2.79
C GLU A 217 11.91 1.15 -1.35
N LEU A 218 11.35 0.15 -0.70
CA LEU A 218 11.34 0.05 0.76
C LEU A 218 12.58 -0.72 1.21
N ALA A 219 13.06 -0.44 2.41
CA ALA A 219 14.16 -1.15 3.05
C ALA A 219 13.74 -1.72 4.41
N LEU A 220 14.29 -2.87 4.75
CA LEU A 220 14.25 -3.50 6.07
C LEU A 220 15.63 -3.39 6.71
N THR A 221 15.72 -3.12 8.00
CA THR A 221 17.02 -2.99 8.72
C THR A 221 17.79 -4.31 8.84
N GLY A 222 17.18 -5.43 8.47
CA GLY A 222 17.80 -6.75 8.44
C GLY A 222 17.27 -7.58 7.26
N GLN A 223 17.40 -8.88 7.31
CA GLN A 223 16.85 -9.78 6.30
C GLN A 223 15.42 -10.19 6.65
N ALA A 224 14.56 -10.31 5.66
CA ALA A 224 13.16 -10.60 5.86
C ALA A 224 12.88 -11.95 6.56
N GLY A 225 13.77 -12.90 6.48
CA GLY A 225 13.50 -14.28 6.88
C GLY A 225 12.40 -14.88 6.00
N ALA A 226 11.16 -14.96 6.49
CA ALA A 226 9.98 -15.26 5.68
C ALA A 226 9.44 -13.98 5.00
N GLY A 227 8.77 -14.15 3.85
CA GLY A 227 8.14 -13.03 3.14
C GLY A 227 7.01 -12.38 3.95
N PHE A 228 6.80 -11.09 3.72
CA PHE A 228 5.74 -10.30 4.35
C PHE A 228 5.31 -9.13 3.46
N PHE A 229 4.31 -8.37 3.87
CA PHE A 229 3.76 -7.25 3.10
C PHE A 229 3.73 -5.96 3.92
N VAL A 230 3.78 -4.83 3.20
CA VAL A 230 3.64 -3.49 3.76
C VAL A 230 2.67 -2.70 2.89
N ASP A 231 1.69 -2.03 3.48
CA ASP A 231 0.79 -1.16 2.74
C ASP A 231 1.50 0.14 2.34
N LEU A 232 1.39 0.50 1.07
CA LEU A 232 1.86 1.76 0.51
C LEU A 232 0.65 2.65 0.21
N VAL A 233 0.53 3.74 0.94
CA VAL A 233 -0.63 4.64 0.92
C VAL A 233 -0.27 5.96 0.26
N LYS A 234 -1.06 6.40 -0.71
CA LYS A 234 -1.03 7.78 -1.22
C LYS A 234 -1.64 8.69 -0.17
N ASP A 235 -0.87 9.65 0.35
CA ASP A 235 -1.26 10.45 1.51
C ASP A 235 -0.85 11.92 1.34
N GLN A 236 -1.82 12.76 0.97
CA GLN A 236 -1.61 14.19 0.75
C GLN A 236 -1.24 14.95 2.05
N THR A 237 -1.59 14.43 3.22
CA THR A 237 -1.22 15.07 4.49
C THR A 237 0.31 15.11 4.68
N VAL A 238 1.04 14.19 4.04
CA VAL A 238 2.52 14.18 4.01
C VAL A 238 3.06 15.40 3.27
N VAL A 239 2.40 15.80 2.16
CA VAL A 239 2.75 17.00 1.40
C VAL A 239 2.40 18.24 2.20
N ASP A 240 1.20 18.28 2.81
CA ASP A 240 0.76 19.41 3.65
C ASP A 240 1.71 19.66 4.82
N ALA A 241 2.16 18.58 5.47
CA ALA A 241 3.15 18.68 6.55
C ALA A 241 4.51 19.18 6.06
N ALA A 242 4.95 18.79 4.85
CA ALA A 242 6.20 19.25 4.26
C ALA A 242 6.15 20.74 3.86
N ILE A 243 5.00 21.23 3.42
CA ILE A 243 4.77 22.67 3.17
C ILE A 243 4.78 23.43 4.50
N ALA A 244 4.01 22.96 5.48
CA ALA A 244 3.84 23.64 6.77
C ALA A 244 5.17 23.80 7.54
N ASN A 245 6.08 22.84 7.43
CA ASN A 245 7.38 22.87 8.06
C ASN A 245 8.50 23.51 7.19
N GLY A 246 8.17 24.00 5.99
CA GLY A 246 9.11 24.66 5.07
C GLY A 246 10.07 23.71 4.34
N SER A 247 9.85 22.40 4.37
CA SER A 247 10.70 21.42 3.65
C SER A 247 10.53 21.50 2.13
N ILE A 248 9.37 21.95 1.67
CA ILE A 248 9.07 22.25 0.25
C ILE A 248 8.37 23.61 0.14
N PRO A 249 8.49 24.32 -1.01
CA PRO A 249 7.82 25.60 -1.23
C PRO A 249 6.30 25.51 -1.14
N ALA A 250 5.65 26.61 -0.76
CA ALA A 250 4.19 26.67 -0.63
C ALA A 250 3.44 26.70 -1.97
N ASP A 251 4.13 27.05 -3.05
CA ASP A 251 3.59 27.18 -4.42
C ASP A 251 3.66 25.86 -5.22
N VAL A 252 4.10 24.74 -4.58
CA VAL A 252 4.08 23.44 -5.24
C VAL A 252 2.65 23.01 -5.57
N VAL A 253 2.51 22.36 -6.70
CA VAL A 253 1.24 21.75 -7.11
C VAL A 253 1.04 20.44 -6.36
N LYS A 254 0.10 20.38 -5.42
CA LYS A 254 -0.32 19.13 -4.79
C LYS A 254 -1.16 18.33 -5.80
N LEU A 255 -0.60 17.26 -6.32
CA LEU A 255 -1.25 16.48 -7.35
C LEU A 255 -2.37 15.61 -6.78
N ASP A 256 -3.56 15.69 -7.38
CA ASP A 256 -4.68 14.81 -7.04
C ASP A 256 -4.28 13.34 -7.23
N ASN A 257 -4.71 12.49 -6.30
CA ASN A 257 -4.45 11.06 -6.29
C ASN A 257 -4.95 10.30 -7.54
N ALA A 258 -5.88 10.88 -8.32
CA ALA A 258 -6.35 10.32 -9.58
C ALA A 258 -5.32 10.41 -10.72
N ASN A 259 -4.33 11.31 -10.60
CA ASN A 259 -3.37 11.63 -11.65
C ASN A 259 -2.02 10.90 -11.52
N TRP A 260 -1.89 10.05 -10.52
CA TRP A 260 -0.73 9.21 -10.30
C TRP A 260 -1.10 7.92 -9.59
N SER A 261 -0.24 6.92 -9.67
CA SER A 261 -0.48 5.62 -9.06
C SER A 261 0.81 5.04 -8.49
N VAL A 262 0.66 4.01 -7.65
CA VAL A 262 1.74 3.12 -7.24
C VAL A 262 1.55 1.78 -7.93
N SER A 263 2.63 1.13 -8.31
CA SER A 263 2.56 -0.15 -9.04
C SER A 263 1.87 -1.25 -8.23
N VAL A 264 2.07 -1.24 -6.91
CA VAL A 264 1.48 -2.19 -5.96
C VAL A 264 1.12 -1.46 -4.66
N PRO A 265 -0.17 -1.44 -4.26
CA PRO A 265 -0.58 -0.82 -3.00
C PRO A 265 -0.16 -1.64 -1.76
N LYS A 266 0.18 -2.91 -1.95
CA LYS A 266 0.69 -3.83 -0.93
C LYS A 266 2.01 -4.40 -1.40
N VAL A 267 3.11 -3.76 -0.94
CA VAL A 267 4.48 -4.06 -1.38
C VAL A 267 4.95 -5.36 -0.71
N PRO A 268 5.33 -6.39 -1.49
CA PRO A 268 5.88 -7.62 -0.95
C PRO A 268 7.37 -7.49 -0.65
N PHE A 269 7.78 -7.86 0.55
CA PHE A 269 9.15 -8.25 0.85
C PHE A 269 9.29 -9.75 0.62
N GLU A 270 10.14 -10.15 -0.31
CA GLU A 270 10.44 -11.56 -0.56
C GLU A 270 11.27 -12.15 0.59
N ALA A 271 11.15 -13.46 0.78
CA ALA A 271 11.95 -14.17 1.78
C ALA A 271 13.45 -13.96 1.53
N GLY A 272 14.20 -13.64 2.58
CA GLY A 272 15.64 -13.41 2.54
C GLY A 272 16.07 -12.07 1.94
N LYS A 273 15.14 -11.22 1.49
CA LYS A 273 15.46 -9.89 0.97
C LYS A 273 15.34 -8.82 2.05
N ASN A 274 16.13 -7.78 1.91
CA ASN A 274 16.09 -6.60 2.78
C ASN A 274 15.59 -5.34 2.06
N THR A 275 15.23 -5.45 0.78
CA THR A 275 14.59 -4.40 -0.01
C THR A 275 13.36 -4.93 -0.74
N ALA A 276 12.41 -4.03 -1.02
CA ALA A 276 11.21 -4.33 -1.77
C ALA A 276 10.95 -3.20 -2.77
N PRO A 277 11.09 -3.46 -4.09
CA PRO A 277 10.91 -2.45 -5.12
C PRO A 277 9.43 -2.17 -5.38
N PHE A 278 9.14 -0.92 -5.74
CA PHE A 278 7.86 -0.47 -6.26
C PHE A 278 8.05 0.70 -7.21
N ASN A 279 7.02 1.04 -7.99
CA ASN A 279 7.06 2.20 -8.86
C ASN A 279 5.99 3.23 -8.46
N VAL A 280 6.35 4.50 -8.63
CA VAL A 280 5.39 5.63 -8.70
C VAL A 280 5.23 6.00 -10.16
N ASN A 281 3.98 6.00 -10.64
CA ASN A 281 3.65 6.33 -12.02
C ASN A 281 2.87 7.65 -12.03
N LEU A 282 3.47 8.69 -12.60
CA LEU A 282 2.87 10.00 -12.82
C LEU A 282 2.37 10.08 -14.27
N ARG A 283 1.08 10.38 -14.48
CA ARG A 283 0.55 10.52 -15.84
C ARG A 283 1.26 11.64 -16.60
N VAL A 284 1.66 11.38 -17.83
CA VAL A 284 2.31 12.37 -18.70
C VAL A 284 1.43 13.61 -18.84
N SER A 285 0.11 13.44 -19.07
CA SER A 285 -0.84 14.56 -19.19
C SER A 285 -0.88 15.44 -17.94
N ALA A 286 -0.72 14.85 -16.74
CA ALA A 286 -0.64 15.62 -15.51
C ALA A 286 0.71 16.31 -15.36
N SER A 287 1.82 15.65 -15.73
CA SER A 287 3.17 16.22 -15.61
C SER A 287 3.39 17.44 -16.51
N ILE A 288 2.75 17.48 -17.68
CA ILE A 288 2.87 18.59 -18.63
C ILE A 288 1.84 19.71 -18.39
N ALA A 289 0.85 19.49 -17.51
CA ALA A 289 -0.22 20.45 -17.26
C ALA A 289 0.19 21.63 -16.38
N PHE A 290 1.33 21.55 -15.72
CA PHE A 290 1.79 22.56 -14.75
C PHE A 290 3.20 23.06 -15.10
N SER A 291 3.44 24.33 -14.80
CA SER A 291 4.77 24.96 -14.90
C SER A 291 5.56 24.87 -13.58
N GLY A 292 4.86 24.71 -12.44
CA GLY A 292 5.46 24.57 -11.12
C GLY A 292 5.75 23.11 -10.75
N LYS A 293 6.60 22.93 -9.73
CA LYS A 293 6.91 21.59 -9.20
C LYS A 293 5.66 20.88 -8.70
N ILE A 294 5.60 19.58 -8.91
CA ILE A 294 4.48 18.70 -8.55
C ILE A 294 4.89 17.85 -7.35
N ALA A 295 4.06 17.82 -6.30
CA ALA A 295 4.31 17.05 -5.10
C ALA A 295 3.30 15.90 -4.95
N MET A 296 3.82 14.70 -4.64
CA MET A 296 3.07 13.46 -4.37
C MET A 296 3.52 12.91 -3.01
N GLY A 297 2.58 12.64 -2.12
CA GLY A 297 2.85 12.14 -0.76
C GLY A 297 2.61 10.64 -0.64
N LEU A 298 3.55 9.94 -0.02
CA LEU A 298 3.51 8.52 0.28
C LEU A 298 3.70 8.28 1.77
N ARG A 299 3.01 7.27 2.29
CA ARG A 299 3.17 6.73 3.63
C ARG A 299 3.14 5.21 3.60
N ILE A 300 4.01 4.56 4.37
CA ILE A 300 3.92 3.12 4.63
C ILE A 300 3.11 2.85 5.89
N ALA A 301 2.38 1.72 5.88
CA ALA A 301 1.49 1.34 6.98
C ALA A 301 1.34 -0.18 7.07
N ASN A 302 0.77 -0.66 8.16
CA ASN A 302 0.28 -2.02 8.37
C ASN A 302 1.25 -3.12 7.90
N PRO A 303 2.51 -3.13 8.34
CA PRO A 303 3.39 -4.24 8.02
C PRO A 303 2.80 -5.53 8.61
N THR A 304 2.76 -6.62 7.83
CA THR A 304 2.26 -7.91 8.32
C THR A 304 3.29 -8.66 9.15
N ARG A 305 4.52 -8.14 9.21
CA ARG A 305 5.62 -8.58 10.06
C ARG A 305 6.56 -7.39 10.29
N TRP A 306 7.27 -7.36 11.41
CA TRP A 306 8.20 -6.30 11.82
C TRP A 306 7.50 -4.98 12.18
N GLN A 307 8.26 -3.98 12.50
CA GLN A 307 7.74 -2.65 12.85
C GLN A 307 8.07 -1.62 11.78
N LEU A 308 7.36 -0.51 11.79
CA LEU A 308 7.78 0.66 11.06
C LEU A 308 8.92 1.35 11.82
N ALA A 309 9.91 1.84 11.09
CA ALA A 309 10.97 2.67 11.67
C ALA A 309 10.38 3.96 12.27
N THR A 310 11.08 4.54 13.22
CA THR A 310 10.70 5.84 13.82
C THR A 310 10.88 7.02 12.84
N ALA A 311 11.67 6.81 11.76
CA ALA A 311 11.94 7.79 10.72
C ALA A 311 11.78 7.17 9.34
N ASN A 312 11.60 8.01 8.31
CA ASN A 312 11.50 7.61 6.90
C ASN A 312 10.33 6.65 6.60
N THR A 313 9.21 6.81 7.30
CA THR A 313 7.95 6.12 7.04
C THR A 313 7.01 6.91 6.14
N THR A 314 7.39 8.13 5.80
CA THR A 314 6.74 9.04 4.86
C THR A 314 7.74 9.53 3.83
N LEU A 315 7.28 9.79 2.60
CA LEU A 315 8.09 10.30 1.50
C LEU A 315 7.28 11.31 0.69
N VAL A 316 7.85 12.47 0.40
CA VAL A 316 7.37 13.38 -0.63
C VAL A 316 8.21 13.15 -1.88
N VAL A 317 7.56 12.83 -2.99
CA VAL A 317 8.18 12.83 -4.32
C VAL A 317 7.87 14.17 -4.96
N LEU A 318 8.90 14.95 -5.23
CA LEU A 318 8.81 16.28 -5.85
C LEU A 318 9.33 16.19 -7.28
N PHE A 319 8.42 16.28 -8.24
CA PHE A 319 8.73 16.24 -9.67
C PHE A 319 8.81 17.65 -10.24
N ASP A 320 9.87 17.94 -11.01
CA ASP A 320 10.05 19.22 -11.69
C ASP A 320 9.72 19.09 -13.20
N PRO A 321 8.56 19.60 -13.66
CA PRO A 321 8.17 19.52 -15.07
C PRO A 321 9.10 20.30 -16.03
N ALA A 322 9.90 21.25 -15.54
CA ALA A 322 10.84 22.01 -16.39
C ALA A 322 11.83 21.10 -17.12
N HIS A 323 12.14 19.93 -16.53
CA HIS A 323 13.00 18.93 -17.17
C HIS A 323 12.37 18.19 -18.37
N LEU A 324 11.08 18.36 -18.60
CA LEU A 324 10.43 17.86 -19.82
C LEU A 324 10.74 18.74 -21.05
N GLY A 325 11.49 19.82 -20.85
CA GLY A 325 11.97 20.67 -21.94
C GLY A 325 10.98 21.75 -22.41
N ARG A 326 9.83 21.93 -21.72
CA ARG A 326 8.89 22.99 -22.05
C ARG A 326 9.49 24.38 -21.86
N LYS A 327 9.28 25.26 -22.84
CA LYS A 327 9.62 26.69 -22.76
C LYS A 327 8.51 27.49 -23.41
N PRO A 328 8.08 28.65 -22.84
CA PRO A 328 7.15 29.55 -23.49
C PRO A 328 7.68 29.98 -24.85
N PHE A 329 6.76 30.17 -25.82
CA PHE A 329 7.13 30.56 -27.19
C PHE A 329 8.00 31.83 -27.22
N ASN A 330 7.63 32.87 -26.51
CA ASN A 330 8.36 34.13 -26.44
C ASN A 330 9.37 34.24 -25.30
N ALA A 331 9.88 33.10 -24.75
CA ALA A 331 10.67 33.03 -23.54
C ALA A 331 9.93 33.50 -22.26
N ASN A 332 8.81 34.19 -22.38
CA ASN A 332 7.94 34.64 -21.29
C ASN A 332 6.51 34.11 -21.51
N PRO A 333 5.74 33.89 -20.46
CA PRO A 333 4.32 33.55 -20.54
C PRO A 333 3.52 34.63 -21.26
N PHE A 334 2.47 34.25 -21.99
CA PHE A 334 1.45 35.21 -22.43
C PHE A 334 0.67 35.76 -21.22
N VAL A 335 0.25 37.01 -21.28
CA VAL A 335 -0.43 37.66 -20.16
C VAL A 335 -1.93 37.77 -20.46
N ILE A 336 -2.75 37.13 -19.60
CA ILE A 336 -4.19 37.33 -19.57
C ILE A 336 -4.49 38.46 -18.58
N LYS A 337 -4.93 39.61 -19.14
CA LYS A 337 -5.08 40.89 -18.42
C LYS A 337 -6.12 40.81 -17.30
N GLY A 338 -5.83 41.48 -16.18
CA GLY A 338 -6.66 41.50 -14.98
C GLY A 338 -7.65 42.63 -14.85
N GLY A 339 -7.61 43.65 -15.72
CA GLY A 339 -8.55 44.78 -15.71
C GLY A 339 -9.93 44.38 -16.28
N ILE A 340 -11.03 44.81 -15.63
CA ILE A 340 -12.39 44.56 -16.15
C ILE A 340 -12.56 45.31 -17.49
N GLY A 341 -13.00 44.58 -18.52
CA GLY A 341 -13.14 45.10 -19.90
C GLY A 341 -11.84 45.11 -20.68
N GLU A 342 -10.70 44.82 -20.05
CA GLU A 342 -9.41 44.76 -20.71
C GLU A 342 -9.23 43.41 -21.42
N GLN A 343 -8.82 43.47 -22.68
CA GLN A 343 -8.56 42.27 -23.48
C GLN A 343 -7.07 41.97 -23.50
N SER A 344 -6.71 40.70 -23.38
CA SER A 344 -5.36 40.21 -23.57
C SER A 344 -4.94 40.32 -25.04
N ASP A 345 -3.63 40.32 -25.29
CA ASP A 345 -3.13 40.13 -26.64
C ASP A 345 -3.63 38.80 -27.21
N PHE A 346 -3.85 38.77 -28.52
CA PHE A 346 -4.21 37.55 -29.23
C PHE A 346 -3.04 36.57 -29.20
N ILE A 347 -3.31 35.35 -28.82
CA ILE A 347 -2.34 34.23 -28.77
C ILE A 347 -2.50 33.44 -30.08
N PRO A 348 -1.60 33.61 -31.08
CA PRO A 348 -1.65 32.83 -32.31
C PRO A 348 -1.54 31.32 -32.06
N ALA A 349 -2.29 30.54 -32.82
CA ALA A 349 -2.30 29.07 -32.65
C ALA A 349 -0.90 28.46 -32.81
N SER A 350 -0.11 28.95 -33.77
CA SER A 350 1.28 28.51 -34.02
C SER A 350 2.28 28.91 -32.95
N ASN A 351 1.92 29.80 -32.01
CA ASN A 351 2.80 30.26 -30.94
C ASN A 351 2.69 29.38 -29.68
N TYR A 352 2.40 28.10 -29.87
CA TYR A 352 2.45 27.11 -28.78
C TYR A 352 3.87 26.97 -28.21
N ASP A 353 3.98 26.52 -27.01
CA ASP A 353 5.25 26.35 -26.29
C ASP A 353 6.26 25.49 -27.07
N PHE A 354 7.53 25.59 -26.74
CA PHE A 354 8.55 24.65 -27.17
C PHE A 354 8.56 23.44 -26.20
N GLY A 355 8.98 22.26 -26.68
CA GLY A 355 9.08 21.05 -25.87
C GLY A 355 8.84 19.77 -26.67
N GLY A 356 8.39 19.89 -27.90
CA GLY A 356 8.16 18.79 -28.83
C GLY A 356 6.89 18.00 -28.55
N GLU A 357 6.72 16.93 -29.32
CA GLU A 357 5.59 16.00 -29.25
C GLU A 357 5.36 15.44 -27.82
N GLY A 358 4.11 15.42 -27.40
CA GLY A 358 3.69 14.93 -26.09
C GLY A 358 4.15 15.81 -24.91
N VAL A 359 4.68 17.02 -25.14
CA VAL A 359 5.02 18.02 -24.12
C VAL A 359 4.36 19.36 -24.43
N ALA A 360 4.61 19.90 -25.62
CA ALA A 360 4.10 21.17 -26.07
C ALA A 360 2.93 21.02 -27.04
N TYR A 361 2.86 19.93 -27.74
CA TYR A 361 1.80 19.57 -28.66
C TYR A 361 1.62 18.05 -28.76
N HIS A 362 0.52 17.64 -29.36
CA HIS A 362 0.28 16.30 -29.87
C HIS A 362 -0.38 16.40 -31.23
N ASP A 363 0.20 15.71 -32.18
CA ASP A 363 -0.25 15.66 -33.56
C ASP A 363 -0.36 14.20 -34.00
N ASN A 364 -1.48 13.83 -34.65
CA ASN A 364 -1.79 12.45 -35.03
C ASN A 364 -1.44 12.14 -36.50
N GLY A 365 -0.95 13.10 -37.24
CA GLY A 365 -0.68 13.00 -38.67
C GLY A 365 0.79 13.10 -39.05
N GLY A 366 1.07 13.03 -40.31
CA GLY A 366 2.28 13.55 -40.90
C GLY A 366 2.10 15.04 -41.20
N ARG A 367 3.17 15.79 -41.15
CA ARG A 367 3.10 17.24 -41.31
C ARG A 367 2.66 17.69 -42.70
N ASP A 368 1.58 18.46 -42.75
CA ASP A 368 1.13 19.25 -43.85
C ASP A 368 1.47 20.75 -43.67
N GLY A 369 1.27 21.58 -44.70
CA GLY A 369 1.41 23.03 -44.66
C GLY A 369 2.84 23.57 -44.73
N GLY A 370 3.04 24.76 -44.13
CA GLY A 370 4.23 25.58 -44.27
C GLY A 370 5.48 25.15 -43.52
N GLN A 371 6.51 26.02 -43.53
CA GLN A 371 7.84 25.71 -42.96
C GLN A 371 8.02 26.24 -41.52
N PHE A 372 7.06 27.00 -41.00
CA PHE A 372 7.15 27.60 -39.66
C PHE A 372 7.20 26.54 -38.58
N ARG A 373 8.06 26.68 -37.57
CA ARG A 373 8.25 25.77 -36.45
C ARG A 373 8.82 24.39 -36.77
N ARG A 374 9.40 24.17 -37.96
CA ARG A 374 10.13 22.90 -38.21
C ARG A 374 11.29 22.75 -37.22
N PRO A 375 11.56 21.54 -36.71
CA PRO A 375 11.04 20.23 -37.16
C PRO A 375 9.77 19.74 -36.45
N ASP A 376 9.00 20.60 -35.77
CA ASP A 376 7.72 20.19 -35.16
C ASP A 376 6.79 19.60 -36.24
N GLU A 377 6.01 18.57 -35.90
CA GLU A 377 5.10 17.88 -36.86
C GLU A 377 3.73 18.57 -36.98
N VAL A 378 3.48 19.62 -36.21
CA VAL A 378 2.19 20.37 -36.23
C VAL A 378 1.92 20.97 -37.61
N ASP A 379 0.68 20.82 -38.08
CA ASP A 379 0.19 21.29 -39.38
C ASP A 379 -0.10 22.79 -39.36
N ILE A 380 0.92 23.56 -39.71
CA ILE A 380 0.84 25.02 -39.73
C ILE A 380 0.67 25.49 -41.17
N ALA A 381 -0.42 26.27 -41.42
CA ALA A 381 -0.66 26.88 -42.74
C ALA A 381 0.46 27.86 -43.16
N ASP A 382 0.52 28.20 -44.47
CA ASP A 382 1.56 29.08 -45.03
C ASP A 382 1.54 30.50 -44.48
N ASN A 383 0.43 30.90 -43.82
CA ASN A 383 0.34 32.19 -43.10
C ASN A 383 1.13 32.24 -41.80
N ASN A 384 1.75 31.12 -41.38
CA ASN A 384 2.53 30.94 -40.14
C ASN A 384 1.75 31.23 -38.84
N ILE A 385 0.44 31.20 -38.84
CA ILE A 385 -0.44 31.52 -37.69
C ILE A 385 -1.42 30.39 -37.43
N THR A 386 -2.06 29.88 -38.47
CA THR A 386 -3.21 29.01 -38.41
C THR A 386 -2.76 27.54 -38.37
N ILE A 387 -3.38 26.75 -37.51
CA ILE A 387 -3.27 25.28 -37.49
C ILE A 387 -4.43 24.74 -38.32
N GLY A 388 -4.12 23.94 -39.34
CA GLY A 388 -5.08 23.28 -40.24
C GLY A 388 -4.95 21.78 -40.17
N TRP A 389 -5.62 21.05 -41.08
CA TRP A 389 -5.60 19.56 -41.17
C TRP A 389 -5.85 18.85 -39.85
N THR A 390 -6.58 19.48 -38.96
CA THR A 390 -6.76 19.06 -37.56
C THR A 390 -7.45 17.71 -37.43
N ASN A 391 -6.98 16.85 -36.47
CA ASN A 391 -7.53 15.54 -36.14
C ASN A 391 -8.00 15.47 -34.68
N ALA A 392 -8.95 14.56 -34.41
CA ALA A 392 -9.47 14.38 -33.06
C ALA A 392 -8.36 13.85 -32.10
N GLY A 393 -8.28 14.46 -30.92
CA GLY A 393 -7.28 14.12 -29.92
C GLY A 393 -6.02 14.96 -29.98
N GLU A 394 -5.81 15.74 -31.02
CA GLU A 394 -4.68 16.68 -31.10
C GLU A 394 -4.82 17.82 -30.09
N TRP A 395 -3.70 18.39 -29.72
CA TRP A 395 -3.68 19.53 -28.79
C TRP A 395 -2.39 20.36 -28.90
N LEU A 396 -2.53 21.61 -28.50
CA LEU A 396 -1.44 22.59 -28.39
C LEU A 396 -1.43 23.18 -26.99
N THR A 397 -0.25 23.55 -26.46
CA THR A 397 -0.17 24.18 -25.16
C THR A 397 0.56 25.50 -25.17
N TYR A 398 0.13 26.38 -24.27
CA TYR A 398 0.64 27.75 -24.12
C TYR A 398 0.87 28.05 -22.65
N THR A 399 2.04 28.57 -22.29
CA THR A 399 2.26 29.06 -20.92
C THR A 399 1.69 30.46 -20.80
N VAL A 400 0.78 30.65 -19.82
CA VAL A 400 0.11 31.95 -19.59
C VAL A 400 0.19 32.37 -18.13
N VAL A 401 0.10 33.69 -17.87
CA VAL A 401 -0.14 34.26 -16.54
C VAL A 401 -1.51 34.92 -16.54
N VAL A 402 -2.38 34.54 -15.61
CA VAL A 402 -3.66 35.21 -15.33
C VAL A 402 -3.43 36.23 -14.21
N GLU A 403 -3.68 37.51 -14.47
CA GLU A 403 -3.37 38.58 -13.51
C GLU A 403 -4.37 38.68 -12.35
N ALA A 404 -5.63 38.28 -12.57
CA ALA A 404 -6.67 38.38 -11.54
C ALA A 404 -7.72 37.27 -11.61
N ASP A 405 -8.34 36.97 -10.48
CA ASP A 405 -9.52 36.09 -10.41
C ASP A 405 -10.70 36.75 -11.12
N GLY A 406 -11.53 36.00 -11.86
CA GLY A 406 -12.74 36.55 -12.45
C GLY A 406 -13.38 35.68 -13.52
N GLU A 407 -14.50 36.17 -14.03
CA GLU A 407 -15.13 35.67 -15.25
C GLU A 407 -14.46 36.35 -16.45
N TYR A 408 -14.09 35.55 -17.44
CA TYR A 408 -13.46 35.97 -18.68
C TYR A 408 -14.29 35.50 -19.88
N GLU A 409 -14.39 36.33 -20.89
CA GLU A 409 -14.81 35.93 -22.22
C GLU A 409 -13.59 35.39 -22.97
N LEU A 410 -13.66 34.09 -23.32
CA LEU A 410 -12.72 33.42 -24.20
C LEU A 410 -13.19 33.65 -25.65
N ASP A 411 -12.34 34.24 -26.47
CA ASP A 411 -12.45 34.25 -27.92
C ASP A 411 -11.54 33.18 -28.51
N ALA A 412 -12.10 32.11 -29.05
CA ALA A 412 -11.37 31.13 -29.84
C ALA A 412 -11.73 31.34 -31.31
N THR A 413 -10.76 31.78 -32.12
CA THR A 413 -10.97 32.10 -33.54
C THR A 413 -10.74 30.85 -34.40
N LEU A 414 -11.82 30.35 -35.03
CA LEU A 414 -11.89 29.11 -35.80
C LEU A 414 -12.56 29.31 -37.15
N GLY A 415 -12.11 28.57 -38.18
CA GLY A 415 -12.79 28.40 -39.45
C GLY A 415 -13.29 26.98 -39.64
N SER A 416 -14.60 26.76 -39.59
CA SER A 416 -15.18 25.41 -39.63
C SER A 416 -16.22 25.27 -40.75
N PRO A 417 -16.05 24.31 -41.68
CA PRO A 417 -17.07 24.03 -42.68
C PRO A 417 -18.27 23.28 -42.09
N ASN A 418 -18.12 22.68 -40.90
CA ASN A 418 -19.10 21.82 -40.24
C ASN A 418 -19.77 22.54 -39.07
N SER A 419 -21.04 22.19 -38.78
CA SER A 419 -21.80 22.74 -37.66
C SER A 419 -21.62 21.95 -36.35
N ASP A 420 -20.91 20.83 -36.38
CA ASP A 420 -20.74 19.92 -35.26
C ASP A 420 -19.28 19.75 -34.79
N SER A 421 -18.39 20.57 -35.31
CA SER A 421 -16.99 20.62 -34.88
C SER A 421 -16.86 21.10 -33.43
N GLN A 422 -15.97 20.47 -32.65
CA GLN A 422 -15.88 20.68 -31.21
C GLN A 422 -14.43 20.84 -30.72
N TYR A 423 -14.25 21.63 -29.68
CA TYR A 423 -12.98 21.86 -29.00
C TYR A 423 -13.18 22.12 -27.51
N SER A 424 -12.12 21.99 -26.74
CA SER A 424 -12.08 22.33 -25.32
C SER A 424 -10.82 23.10 -24.94
N VAL A 425 -10.93 23.96 -23.91
CA VAL A 425 -9.80 24.71 -23.36
C VAL A 425 -9.58 24.33 -21.89
N PHE A 426 -8.36 23.93 -21.57
CA PHE A 426 -7.96 23.54 -20.23
C PHE A 426 -6.96 24.55 -19.65
N PHE A 427 -7.05 24.78 -18.34
CA PHE A 427 -6.04 25.44 -17.54
C PHE A 427 -5.48 24.41 -16.54
N GLY A 428 -4.23 24.00 -16.74
CA GLY A 428 -3.70 22.84 -16.06
C GLY A 428 -4.49 21.57 -16.42
N LEU A 429 -5.05 20.91 -15.41
CA LEU A 429 -5.89 19.71 -15.59
C LEU A 429 -7.39 20.03 -15.69
N GLN A 430 -7.78 21.27 -15.38
CA GLN A 430 -9.19 21.67 -15.37
C GLN A 430 -9.66 22.05 -16.76
N ASN A 431 -10.68 21.38 -17.30
CA ASN A 431 -11.43 21.83 -18.46
C ASN A 431 -12.31 23.02 -18.02
N VAL A 432 -11.89 24.25 -18.36
CA VAL A 432 -12.58 25.49 -17.95
C VAL A 432 -13.71 25.87 -18.88
N SER A 433 -13.67 25.42 -20.14
CA SER A 433 -14.67 25.76 -21.15
C SER A 433 -15.81 24.72 -21.25
N GLY A 434 -15.61 23.48 -20.77
CA GLY A 434 -16.38 22.35 -21.24
C GLY A 434 -16.07 22.04 -22.71
N VAL A 435 -16.87 21.18 -23.33
CA VAL A 435 -16.80 20.93 -24.77
C VAL A 435 -17.64 22.00 -25.48
N LEU A 436 -16.98 22.78 -26.32
CA LEU A 436 -17.60 23.87 -27.08
C LEU A 436 -17.80 23.44 -28.53
N THR A 437 -18.92 23.83 -29.14
CA THR A 437 -19.16 23.64 -30.57
C THR A 437 -18.68 24.86 -31.35
N ALA A 438 -17.80 24.65 -32.33
CA ALA A 438 -17.34 25.70 -33.23
C ALA A 438 -18.48 26.17 -34.11
N LYS A 439 -18.58 27.50 -34.29
CA LYS A 439 -19.54 28.09 -35.20
C LYS A 439 -19.17 27.70 -36.65
N GLN A 440 -20.15 27.19 -37.39
CA GLN A 440 -19.98 26.95 -38.83
C GLN A 440 -19.73 28.29 -39.53
N THR A 441 -18.71 28.36 -40.37
CA THR A 441 -18.34 29.59 -41.11
C THR A 441 -18.68 29.45 -42.59
N PRO A 442 -19.30 30.49 -43.20
CA PRO A 442 -19.76 30.42 -44.60
C PRO A 442 -18.64 30.17 -45.61
N GLY A 443 -17.46 30.70 -45.34
CA GLY A 443 -16.24 30.50 -46.16
C GLY A 443 -15.41 29.30 -45.78
N GLY A 444 -15.93 28.38 -44.91
CA GLY A 444 -15.23 27.17 -44.45
C GLY A 444 -13.96 27.48 -43.66
N TYR A 445 -12.90 26.75 -43.94
CA TYR A 445 -11.62 26.86 -43.22
C TYR A 445 -10.99 28.27 -43.32
N GLY A 446 -11.07 28.91 -44.46
CA GLY A 446 -10.48 30.25 -44.71
C GLY A 446 -11.23 31.39 -44.01
N ASP A 447 -12.47 31.20 -43.61
CA ASP A 447 -13.31 32.22 -42.96
C ASP A 447 -13.24 32.02 -41.43
N GLN A 448 -12.15 32.48 -40.80
CA GLN A 448 -11.92 32.28 -39.37
C GLN A 448 -12.66 33.33 -38.55
N GLN A 449 -13.64 32.89 -37.79
CA GLN A 449 -14.54 33.73 -37.00
C GLN A 449 -14.35 33.50 -35.49
N PRO A 450 -14.53 34.54 -34.63
CA PRO A 450 -14.48 34.39 -33.20
C PRO A 450 -15.63 33.54 -32.65
N ASN A 451 -15.31 32.62 -31.72
CA ASN A 451 -16.24 31.81 -30.97
C ASN A 451 -16.14 32.23 -29.51
N TYR A 452 -17.14 32.97 -29.04
CA TYR A 452 -17.13 33.50 -27.67
C TYR A 452 -17.74 32.52 -26.68
N SER A 453 -17.07 32.34 -25.54
CA SER A 453 -17.57 31.56 -24.40
C SER A 453 -17.11 32.19 -23.09
N LYS A 454 -17.80 31.85 -21.98
CA LYS A 454 -17.44 32.35 -20.65
C LYS A 454 -16.68 31.29 -19.88
N VAL A 455 -15.59 31.70 -19.27
CA VAL A 455 -14.74 30.84 -18.41
C VAL A 455 -14.42 31.55 -17.09
N ASN A 456 -14.33 30.83 -16.01
CA ASN A 456 -13.89 31.35 -14.71
C ASN A 456 -12.43 31.01 -14.51
N LEU A 457 -11.59 32.01 -14.36
CA LEU A 457 -10.15 31.85 -14.18
C LEU A 457 -9.74 32.35 -12.79
N LYS A 458 -8.68 31.73 -12.26
CA LYS A 458 -7.99 32.14 -11.02
C LYS A 458 -6.65 32.77 -11.39
N LYS A 459 -6.22 33.76 -10.60
CA LYS A 459 -4.88 34.34 -10.70
C LYS A 459 -3.82 33.25 -10.56
N GLY A 460 -2.81 33.26 -11.45
CA GLY A 460 -1.72 32.28 -11.40
C GLY A 460 -1.07 32.05 -12.75
N THR A 461 -0.05 31.20 -12.75
CA THR A 461 0.62 30.74 -13.97
C THR A 461 0.08 29.36 -14.35
N TYR A 462 -0.32 29.20 -15.60
CA TYR A 462 -0.93 27.97 -16.11
C TYR A 462 -0.30 27.54 -17.43
N ILE A 463 -0.39 26.23 -17.66
CA ILE A 463 -0.31 25.68 -19.02
C ILE A 463 -1.73 25.59 -19.54
N VAL A 464 -2.05 26.42 -20.52
CA VAL A 464 -3.32 26.35 -21.25
C VAL A 464 -3.18 25.33 -22.36
N LYS A 465 -4.14 24.41 -22.47
CA LYS A 465 -4.21 23.44 -23.56
C LYS A 465 -5.47 23.70 -24.39
N PHE A 466 -5.29 23.95 -25.68
CA PHE A 466 -6.35 23.88 -26.66
C PHE A 466 -6.43 22.45 -27.17
N PHE A 467 -7.57 21.78 -27.00
CA PHE A 467 -7.79 20.39 -27.33
C PHE A 467 -8.84 20.23 -28.43
N MET A 468 -8.55 19.43 -29.42
CA MET A 468 -9.36 19.19 -30.61
C MET A 468 -10.26 18.00 -30.40
N ASP A 469 -11.51 18.21 -29.90
CA ASP A 469 -12.44 17.13 -29.57
C ASP A 469 -13.05 16.50 -30.82
N ARG A 470 -13.55 17.33 -31.76
CA ARG A 470 -14.15 16.87 -33.02
C ARG A 470 -13.86 17.88 -34.15
N PRO A 471 -12.71 17.75 -34.81
CA PRO A 471 -12.44 18.51 -36.04
C PRO A 471 -13.30 17.96 -37.24
N PRO A 472 -13.17 18.42 -38.49
CA PRO A 472 -12.11 19.34 -38.91
C PRO A 472 -12.45 20.81 -38.76
N TYR A 473 -11.46 21.62 -38.48
CA TYR A 473 -11.50 23.09 -38.52
C TYR A 473 -10.08 23.67 -38.58
N ASP A 474 -9.95 24.89 -39.03
CA ASP A 474 -8.73 25.67 -38.88
C ASP A 474 -8.78 26.46 -37.60
N TYR A 475 -7.71 26.39 -36.80
CA TYR A 475 -7.57 27.13 -35.55
C TYR A 475 -6.53 28.24 -35.68
N LYS A 476 -6.98 29.53 -35.55
CA LYS A 476 -6.13 30.68 -35.68
C LYS A 476 -5.47 31.13 -34.38
N GLY A 477 -6.17 30.97 -33.26
CA GLY A 477 -5.67 31.36 -31.95
C GLY A 477 -6.80 31.77 -31.00
N MET A 478 -6.42 32.32 -29.84
CA MET A 478 -7.37 32.72 -28.79
C MET A 478 -6.98 34.03 -28.11
N ALA A 479 -7.97 34.69 -27.51
CA ALA A 479 -7.79 35.84 -26.63
C ALA A 479 -8.76 35.77 -25.45
N PHE A 480 -8.49 36.54 -24.41
CA PHE A 480 -9.30 36.58 -23.19
C PHE A 480 -9.61 38.01 -22.82
N LYS A 481 -10.86 38.29 -22.40
CA LYS A 481 -11.29 39.58 -21.91
C LYS A 481 -11.99 39.41 -20.57
N ARG A 482 -11.49 40.06 -19.52
CA ARG A 482 -12.14 39.96 -18.20
C ARG A 482 -13.47 40.68 -18.22
N THR A 483 -14.55 39.99 -17.79
CA THR A 483 -15.92 40.52 -17.76
C THR A 483 -16.38 40.87 -16.35
N LYS A 484 -15.84 40.19 -15.32
CA LYS A 484 -16.12 40.46 -13.90
C LYS A 484 -14.91 40.20 -13.03
#